data_f56589e652292de9780bdbfcddef7456
#
_entry.id   f56589e652292de9780bdbfcddef7456
#
_cell.length_a   1.000
_cell.length_b   1.000
_cell.length_c   1.000
_cell.angle_alpha   90.00
_cell.angle_beta   90.00
_cell.angle_gamma   90.00
#
_symmetry.space_group_name_H-M   'P 1'
#
loop_
_entity.id
_entity.type
_entity.pdbx_description
1 polymer ?
#
loop_
_entity_poly.entity_id
_entity_poly.type
_entity_poly.pdbx_seq_one_letter_code
_entity_poly.pdbx_strand_id
1 'polypeptide(L)'
;MTEAKIRTTKWKEVTLEQALDDDWDMIPTLTAFSQTQDFCQHLEHHRTALENIISRHLGISKADFVLLDREHWVWGSFNICLPIDITRSRRTAKLPRQAILRLPLPFRCGEKYSPGNVEEKLRCEAATYIWLRRNCPSIPIPRLLGMGIPGVEA
;
A
#
# COMPACT_ATOMS: atom_id res chain seq x y z
N MET A 1 11.12 -29.77 -24.47
CA MET A 1 11.74 -29.02 -23.34
C MET A 1 10.76 -27.92 -22.97
N THR A 2 10.23 -27.94 -21.76
CA THR A 2 9.30 -26.88 -21.29
C THR A 2 10.11 -25.64 -21.00
N GLU A 3 9.85 -24.58 -21.74
CA GLU A 3 10.54 -23.29 -21.58
C GLU A 3 10.25 -22.73 -20.18
N ALA A 4 11.29 -22.37 -19.45
CA ALA A 4 11.13 -21.80 -18.11
C ALA A 4 10.47 -20.42 -18.22
N LYS A 5 9.33 -20.23 -17.54
CA LYS A 5 8.61 -18.98 -17.47
C LYS A 5 8.73 -18.35 -16.08
N ILE A 6 8.88 -17.05 -16.04
CA ILE A 6 9.00 -16.27 -14.81
C ILE A 6 7.79 -15.35 -14.70
N ARG A 7 7.20 -15.28 -13.51
CA ARG A 7 6.03 -14.43 -13.26
C ARG A 7 6.46 -13.04 -12.77
N THR A 8 6.05 -12.01 -13.48
CA THR A 8 6.30 -10.62 -13.12
C THR A 8 5.34 -10.11 -12.03
N THR A 9 5.63 -8.95 -11.44
CA THR A 9 4.74 -8.27 -10.47
C THR A 9 3.33 -7.99 -10.99
N LYS A 10 3.15 -7.91 -12.31
CA LYS A 10 1.85 -7.73 -12.96
C LYS A 10 1.19 -9.05 -13.33
N TRP A 11 1.62 -10.18 -12.73
CA TRP A 11 1.13 -11.54 -12.99
C TRP A 11 1.32 -12.00 -14.44
N LYS A 12 2.13 -11.28 -15.22
CA LYS A 12 2.45 -11.66 -16.60
C LYS A 12 3.60 -12.68 -16.57
N GLU A 13 3.41 -13.80 -17.24
CA GLU A 13 4.48 -14.75 -17.47
C GLU A 13 5.33 -14.28 -18.66
N VAL A 14 6.63 -14.28 -18.50
CA VAL A 14 7.60 -13.93 -19.55
C VAL A 14 8.62 -15.03 -19.70
N THR A 15 9.09 -15.26 -20.91
CA THR A 15 10.20 -16.15 -21.20
C THR A 15 11.54 -15.42 -21.02
N LEU A 16 12.64 -16.18 -20.95
CA LEU A 16 13.97 -15.60 -20.87
C LEU A 16 14.27 -14.74 -22.11
N GLU A 17 13.87 -15.20 -23.31
CA GLU A 17 14.08 -14.48 -24.56
C GLU A 17 13.32 -13.13 -24.55
N GLN A 18 12.07 -13.12 -24.13
CA GLN A 18 11.31 -11.89 -23.95
C GLN A 18 11.93 -10.94 -22.93
N ALA A 19 12.54 -11.47 -21.87
CA ALA A 19 13.22 -10.66 -20.87
C ALA A 19 14.55 -10.08 -21.36
N LEU A 20 15.24 -10.76 -22.29
CA LEU A 20 16.47 -10.29 -22.90
C LEU A 20 16.25 -9.23 -23.99
N ASP A 21 15.11 -9.31 -24.68
CA ASP A 21 14.74 -8.34 -25.73
C ASP A 21 14.15 -7.03 -25.15
N ASP A 22 13.83 -7.01 -23.86
CA ASP A 22 13.28 -5.83 -23.19
C ASP A 22 14.45 -5.04 -22.57
N ASP A 23 14.71 -3.82 -23.05
CA ASP A 23 15.72 -2.90 -22.49
C ASP A 23 15.43 -2.46 -21.04
N TRP A 24 14.34 -2.99 -20.48
CA TRP A 24 13.95 -2.74 -19.10
C TRP A 24 14.77 -3.57 -18.12
N ASP A 25 15.28 -2.95 -17.06
CA ASP A 25 15.91 -3.68 -15.96
C ASP A 25 14.92 -4.67 -15.31
N MET A 26 15.03 -5.94 -15.73
CA MET A 26 14.14 -7.02 -15.29
C MET A 26 14.44 -7.51 -13.87
N ILE A 27 15.64 -7.24 -13.34
CA ILE A 27 16.06 -7.75 -12.01
C ILE A 27 15.10 -7.30 -10.90
N PRO A 28 14.73 -6.00 -10.77
CA PRO A 28 13.75 -5.57 -9.79
C PRO A 28 12.36 -6.18 -10.02
N THR A 29 12.04 -6.53 -11.26
CA THR A 29 10.77 -7.14 -11.61
C THR A 29 10.71 -8.62 -11.21
N LEU A 30 11.79 -9.35 -11.39
CA LEU A 30 11.91 -10.78 -11.04
C LEU A 30 11.86 -11.00 -9.53
N THR A 31 12.56 -10.17 -8.77
CA THR A 31 12.60 -10.27 -7.30
C THR A 31 11.36 -9.70 -6.61
N ALA A 32 10.69 -8.74 -7.23
CA ALA A 32 9.57 -8.03 -6.63
C ALA A 32 8.36 -8.91 -6.32
N PHE A 33 8.15 -9.99 -7.06
CA PHE A 33 7.04 -10.90 -6.79
C PHE A 33 7.23 -11.60 -5.44
N SER A 34 8.38 -12.26 -5.22
CA SER A 34 8.66 -12.92 -3.94
C SER A 34 8.66 -11.93 -2.79
N GLN A 35 9.32 -10.78 -2.95
CA GLN A 35 9.33 -9.73 -1.93
C GLN A 35 7.93 -9.20 -1.59
N THR A 36 7.04 -9.10 -2.59
CA THR A 36 5.64 -8.72 -2.34
C THR A 36 4.90 -9.79 -1.57
N GLN A 37 5.11 -11.07 -1.89
CA GLN A 37 4.48 -12.18 -1.16
C GLN A 37 4.94 -12.23 0.31
N ASP A 38 6.25 -12.08 0.54
CA ASP A 38 6.84 -12.05 1.88
C ASP A 38 6.28 -10.86 2.68
N PHE A 39 6.15 -9.69 2.04
CA PHE A 39 5.59 -8.50 2.67
C PHE A 39 4.10 -8.67 2.99
N CYS A 40 3.31 -9.27 2.09
CA CYS A 40 1.91 -9.60 2.36
C CYS A 40 1.79 -10.55 3.55
N GLN A 41 2.61 -11.60 3.61
CA GLN A 41 2.63 -12.53 4.75
C GLN A 41 3.01 -11.80 6.05
N HIS A 42 3.98 -10.90 6.01
CA HIS A 42 4.34 -10.07 7.14
C HIS A 42 3.15 -9.22 7.63
N LEU A 43 2.43 -8.58 6.73
CA LEU A 43 1.24 -7.79 7.07
C LEU A 43 0.12 -8.66 7.69
N GLU A 44 -0.10 -9.87 7.17
CA GLU A 44 -1.07 -10.82 7.74
C GLU A 44 -0.71 -11.20 9.19
N HIS A 45 0.56 -11.50 9.45
CA HIS A 45 1.03 -11.78 10.80
C HIS A 45 0.85 -10.60 11.76
N HIS A 46 0.91 -9.37 11.23
CA HIS A 46 0.77 -8.14 12.01
C HIS A 46 -0.62 -7.50 11.90
N ARG A 47 -1.64 -8.27 11.47
CA ARG A 47 -3.00 -7.79 11.28
C ARG A 47 -3.55 -6.99 12.47
N THR A 48 -3.35 -7.49 13.68
CA THR A 48 -3.79 -6.80 14.90
C THR A 48 -3.15 -5.42 15.07
N ALA A 49 -1.88 -5.26 14.69
CA ALA A 49 -1.20 -3.97 14.71
C ALA A 49 -1.77 -3.01 13.65
N LEU A 50 -2.06 -3.52 12.45
CA LEU A 50 -2.73 -2.73 11.39
C LEU A 50 -4.10 -2.25 11.86
N GLU A 51 -4.90 -3.10 12.47
CA GLU A 51 -6.20 -2.75 13.02
C GLU A 51 -6.10 -1.70 14.15
N ASN A 52 -5.07 -1.77 14.99
CA ASN A 52 -4.79 -0.75 16.01
C ASN A 52 -4.48 0.62 15.36
N ILE A 53 -3.64 0.63 14.32
CA ILE A 53 -3.32 1.84 13.55
C ILE A 53 -4.59 2.44 12.93
N ILE A 54 -5.41 1.63 12.27
CA ILE A 54 -6.68 2.06 11.66
C ILE A 54 -7.61 2.65 12.72
N SER A 55 -7.81 1.92 13.83
CA SER A 55 -8.66 2.34 14.96
C SER A 55 -8.23 3.71 15.49
N ARG A 56 -6.93 3.90 15.71
CA ARG A 56 -6.34 5.16 16.21
C ARG A 56 -6.55 6.32 15.24
N HIS A 57 -6.20 6.14 13.96
CA HIS A 57 -6.31 7.21 12.96
C HIS A 57 -7.74 7.60 12.59
N LEU A 58 -8.66 6.63 12.60
CA LEU A 58 -10.07 6.90 12.33
C LEU A 58 -10.87 7.33 13.59
N GLY A 59 -10.30 7.14 14.78
CA GLY A 59 -10.97 7.42 16.05
C GLY A 59 -12.19 6.52 16.31
N ILE A 60 -12.15 5.27 15.84
CA ILE A 60 -13.25 4.30 15.96
C ILE A 60 -12.79 2.98 16.58
N SER A 61 -13.72 2.20 17.12
CA SER A 61 -13.43 0.88 17.67
C SER A 61 -13.15 -0.13 16.54
N LYS A 62 -12.38 -1.18 16.83
CA LYS A 62 -12.20 -2.31 15.91
C LYS A 62 -13.52 -3.00 15.52
N ALA A 63 -14.55 -2.91 16.34
CA ALA A 63 -15.89 -3.41 16.03
C ALA A 63 -16.62 -2.58 14.98
N ASP A 64 -16.16 -1.36 14.70
CA ASP A 64 -16.78 -0.42 13.77
C ASP A 64 -16.24 -0.53 12.34
N PHE A 65 -15.27 -1.43 12.08
CA PHE A 65 -14.73 -1.65 10.74
C PHE A 65 -14.24 -3.09 10.54
N VAL A 66 -14.06 -3.47 9.28
CA VAL A 66 -13.43 -4.73 8.87
C VAL A 66 -12.28 -4.40 7.93
N LEU A 67 -11.06 -4.78 8.31
CA LEU A 67 -9.93 -4.84 7.38
C LEU A 67 -10.11 -6.07 6.51
N LEU A 68 -10.27 -5.91 5.19
CA LEU A 68 -10.51 -7.03 4.30
C LEU A 68 -9.29 -7.95 4.22
N ASP A 69 -9.55 -9.22 3.86
CA ASP A 69 -8.50 -10.23 3.76
C ASP A 69 -7.65 -10.06 2.50
N ARG A 70 -6.54 -10.77 2.47
CA ARG A 70 -5.50 -10.68 1.44
C ARG A 70 -6.00 -10.81 0.01
N GLU A 71 -7.05 -11.57 -0.24
CA GLU A 71 -7.67 -11.72 -1.56
C GLU A 71 -8.22 -10.42 -2.15
N HIS A 72 -8.51 -9.43 -1.28
CA HIS A 72 -8.99 -8.10 -1.65
C HIS A 72 -7.87 -7.05 -1.73
N TRP A 73 -6.63 -7.42 -1.35
CA TRP A 73 -5.53 -6.47 -1.37
C TRP A 73 -5.06 -6.21 -2.79
N VAL A 74 -4.80 -4.95 -3.09
CA VAL A 74 -4.34 -4.51 -4.40
C VAL A 74 -3.00 -3.82 -4.26
N TRP A 75 -2.05 -4.17 -5.11
CA TRP A 75 -0.75 -3.52 -5.13
C TRP A 75 -0.35 -3.05 -6.51
N GLY A 76 0.40 -1.98 -6.53
CA GLY A 76 1.03 -1.40 -7.72
C GLY A 76 2.54 -1.47 -7.64
N SER A 77 3.19 -0.56 -8.36
CA SER A 77 4.67 -0.52 -8.40
C SER A 77 5.31 -0.14 -7.07
N PHE A 78 4.66 0.69 -6.24
CA PHE A 78 5.28 1.27 -5.05
C PHE A 78 4.48 1.11 -3.76
N ASN A 79 3.23 0.70 -3.84
CA ASN A 79 2.36 0.61 -2.67
C ASN A 79 1.47 -0.62 -2.73
N ILE A 80 1.06 -1.08 -1.55
CA ILE A 80 -0.05 -2.00 -1.35
C ILE A 80 -1.22 -1.26 -0.70
N CYS A 81 -2.41 -1.57 -1.13
CA CYS A 81 -3.68 -0.99 -0.67
C CYS A 81 -4.53 -2.09 -0.01
N LEU A 82 -4.84 -1.90 1.24
CA LEU A 82 -5.66 -2.80 2.05
C LEU A 82 -7.03 -2.14 2.23
N PRO A 83 -8.09 -2.66 1.61
CA PRO A 83 -9.43 -2.10 1.75
C PRO A 83 -9.99 -2.31 3.16
N ILE A 84 -10.77 -1.31 3.61
CA ILE A 84 -11.40 -1.27 4.92
C ILE A 84 -12.88 -0.97 4.70
N ASP A 85 -13.75 -1.85 5.17
CA ASP A 85 -15.19 -1.59 5.22
C ASP A 85 -15.59 -1.03 6.59
N ILE A 86 -16.24 0.12 6.60
CA ILE A 86 -16.63 0.83 7.82
C ILE A 86 -18.12 0.62 8.07
N THR A 87 -18.44 0.04 9.21
CA THR A 87 -19.81 -0.22 9.66
C THR A 87 -20.54 1.09 9.94
N ARG A 88 -21.75 1.23 9.42
CA ARG A 88 -22.58 2.43 9.64
C ARG A 88 -23.17 2.48 11.04
N SER A 89 -22.79 3.50 11.78
CA SER A 89 -23.29 3.80 13.11
C SER A 89 -23.30 5.32 13.34
N ARG A 90 -23.84 5.77 14.46
CA ARG A 90 -23.73 7.19 14.85
C ARG A 90 -22.27 7.63 15.00
N ARG A 91 -21.39 6.74 15.46
CA ARG A 91 -19.95 7.02 15.66
C ARG A 91 -19.21 7.19 14.34
N THR A 92 -19.59 6.43 13.32
CA THR A 92 -18.94 6.41 12.00
C THR A 92 -19.63 7.29 10.96
N ALA A 93 -20.68 8.05 11.34
CA ALA A 93 -21.52 8.80 10.40
C ALA A 93 -20.74 9.82 9.53
N LYS A 94 -19.63 10.35 10.04
CA LYS A 94 -18.76 11.31 9.32
C LYS A 94 -17.68 10.66 8.47
N LEU A 95 -17.50 9.34 8.58
CA LEU A 95 -16.53 8.56 7.81
C LEU A 95 -17.17 8.04 6.52
N PRO A 96 -16.37 7.75 5.48
CA PRO A 96 -16.85 7.06 4.29
C PRO A 96 -17.26 5.62 4.63
N ARG A 97 -17.99 4.95 3.75
CA ARG A 97 -18.31 3.52 3.92
C ARG A 97 -17.10 2.64 3.73
N GLN A 98 -16.18 3.09 2.89
CA GLN A 98 -14.95 2.38 2.58
C GLN A 98 -13.78 3.33 2.72
N ALA A 99 -12.68 2.80 3.20
CA ALA A 99 -11.39 3.45 3.27
C ALA A 99 -10.31 2.50 2.78
N ILE A 100 -9.11 3.02 2.59
CA ILE A 100 -7.96 2.23 2.17
C ILE A 100 -6.80 2.56 3.11
N LEU A 101 -6.21 1.53 3.71
CA LEU A 101 -4.89 1.63 4.31
C LEU A 101 -3.86 1.42 3.19
N ARG A 102 -3.09 2.45 2.88
CA ARG A 102 -2.08 2.41 1.83
C ARG A 102 -0.71 2.37 2.47
N LEU A 103 0.05 1.34 2.17
CA LEU A 103 1.39 1.11 2.69
C LEU A 103 2.41 1.13 1.54
N PRO A 104 3.55 1.82 1.68
CA PRO A 104 4.63 1.71 0.71
C PRO A 104 5.25 0.32 0.74
N LEU A 105 5.77 -0.12 -0.40
CA LEU A 105 6.57 -1.34 -0.54
C LEU A 105 8.04 -0.96 -0.30
N PRO A 106 8.66 -1.33 0.84
CA PRO A 106 9.99 -0.83 1.22
C PRO A 106 11.08 -1.15 0.20
N PHE A 107 11.01 -2.35 -0.37
CA PHE A 107 11.94 -2.82 -1.40
C PHE A 107 11.82 -2.05 -2.73
N ARG A 108 10.67 -1.42 -3.00
CA ARG A 108 10.44 -0.55 -4.17
C ARG A 108 10.86 0.89 -3.93
N CYS A 109 10.91 1.30 -2.68
CA CYS A 109 11.36 2.64 -2.29
C CYS A 109 12.87 2.71 -2.07
N GLY A 110 13.59 1.60 -2.22
CA GLY A 110 15.03 1.57 -1.97
C GLY A 110 15.43 1.72 -0.51
N GLU A 111 14.53 1.44 0.43
CA GLU A 111 14.74 1.61 1.88
C GLU A 111 15.98 0.87 2.39
N LYS A 112 16.30 -0.30 1.78
CA LYS A 112 17.50 -1.09 2.10
C LYS A 112 18.81 -0.33 1.79
N TYR A 113 18.81 0.50 0.75
CA TYR A 113 19.99 1.20 0.26
C TYR A 113 20.09 2.64 0.80
N SER A 114 18.93 3.24 1.06
CA SER A 114 18.81 4.59 1.60
C SER A 114 17.71 4.60 2.66
N PRO A 115 18.06 4.27 3.92
CA PRO A 115 17.11 4.30 5.03
C PRO A 115 16.47 5.69 5.18
N GLY A 116 15.15 5.73 5.32
CA GLY A 116 14.38 6.98 5.36
C GLY A 116 13.64 7.31 4.07
N ASN A 117 13.93 6.64 2.96
CA ASN A 117 13.22 6.86 1.69
C ASN A 117 11.70 6.63 1.80
N VAL A 118 11.28 5.63 2.59
CA VAL A 118 9.85 5.37 2.83
C VAL A 118 9.21 6.54 3.58
N GLU A 119 9.89 7.09 4.59
CA GLU A 119 9.41 8.22 5.35
C GLU A 119 9.29 9.47 4.46
N GLU A 120 10.34 9.80 3.71
CA GLU A 120 10.34 10.93 2.78
C GLU A 120 9.19 10.83 1.77
N LYS A 121 9.03 9.64 1.17
CA LYS A 121 7.92 9.36 0.26
C LYS A 121 6.56 9.63 0.90
N LEU A 122 6.33 9.13 2.12
CA LEU A 122 5.08 9.33 2.84
C LEU A 122 4.82 10.81 3.14
N ARG A 123 5.85 11.55 3.56
CA ARG A 123 5.75 13.00 3.82
C ARG A 123 5.40 13.78 2.54
N CYS A 124 6.05 13.48 1.42
CA CYS A 124 5.78 14.11 0.13
C CYS A 124 4.37 13.80 -0.37
N GLU A 125 3.93 12.55 -0.28
CA GLU A 125 2.56 12.16 -0.66
C GLU A 125 1.52 12.88 0.19
N ALA A 126 1.67 12.90 1.51
CA ALA A 126 0.73 13.58 2.40
C ALA A 126 0.69 15.09 2.17
N ALA A 127 1.87 15.72 2.00
CA ALA A 127 1.97 17.14 1.66
C ALA A 127 1.24 17.46 0.35
N THR A 128 1.38 16.59 -0.66
CA THR A 128 0.69 16.72 -1.94
C THR A 128 -0.83 16.65 -1.79
N TYR A 129 -1.33 15.68 -1.01
CA TYR A 129 -2.77 15.59 -0.71
C TYR A 129 -3.32 16.84 -0.02
N ILE A 130 -2.58 17.35 0.98
CA ILE A 130 -2.96 18.55 1.73
C ILE A 130 -2.94 19.77 0.80
N TRP A 131 -1.90 19.91 -0.03
CA TRP A 131 -1.77 21.02 -0.95
C TRP A 131 -2.88 21.03 -2.02
N LEU A 132 -3.11 19.89 -2.67
CA LEU A 132 -4.17 19.74 -3.67
C LEU A 132 -5.55 20.08 -3.08
N ARG A 133 -5.84 19.58 -1.89
CA ARG A 133 -7.13 19.84 -1.24
C ARG A 133 -7.34 21.32 -0.93
N ARG A 134 -6.26 22.05 -0.59
CA ARG A 134 -6.32 23.48 -0.25
C ARG A 134 -6.39 24.36 -1.49
N ASN A 135 -5.61 24.04 -2.52
CA ASN A 135 -5.40 24.92 -3.67
C ASN A 135 -6.19 24.50 -4.91
N CYS A 136 -6.61 23.25 -5.00
CA CYS A 136 -7.30 22.68 -6.17
C CYS A 136 -8.57 21.91 -5.74
N PRO A 137 -9.55 22.54 -5.06
CA PRO A 137 -10.70 21.83 -4.46
C PRO A 137 -11.63 21.18 -5.52
N SER A 138 -11.53 21.58 -6.79
CA SER A 138 -12.29 20.99 -7.88
C SER A 138 -11.72 19.67 -8.39
N ILE A 139 -10.47 19.32 -8.03
CA ILE A 139 -9.87 18.05 -8.43
C ILE A 139 -10.37 16.95 -7.52
N PRO A 140 -11.02 15.89 -8.05
CA PRO A 140 -11.55 14.80 -7.25
C PRO A 140 -10.42 13.86 -6.79
N ILE A 141 -9.85 14.12 -5.63
CA ILE A 141 -8.86 13.24 -4.99
C ILE A 141 -9.47 12.55 -3.76
N PRO A 142 -9.02 11.34 -3.41
CA PRO A 142 -9.43 10.69 -2.19
C PRO A 142 -9.13 11.55 -0.96
N ARG A 143 -10.00 11.49 0.04
CA ARG A 143 -9.78 12.20 1.30
C ARG A 143 -8.69 11.51 2.12
N LEU A 144 -7.63 12.23 2.48
CA LEU A 144 -6.65 11.76 3.46
C LEU A 144 -7.29 11.77 4.85
N LEU A 145 -7.43 10.61 5.47
CA LEU A 145 -8.06 10.42 6.77
C LEU A 145 -7.04 10.37 7.92
N GLY A 146 -5.82 9.97 7.61
CA GLY A 146 -4.71 9.89 8.56
C GLY A 146 -3.41 9.56 7.86
N MET A 147 -2.31 9.75 8.55
CA MET A 147 -0.96 9.40 8.08
C MET A 147 -0.13 8.96 9.29
N GLY A 148 0.57 7.84 9.16
CA GLY A 148 1.54 7.36 10.15
C GLY A 148 2.95 7.41 9.58
N ILE A 149 3.90 7.87 10.38
CA ILE A 149 5.32 7.88 10.06
C ILE A 149 6.05 7.10 11.13
N PRO A 150 6.98 6.20 10.79
CA PRO A 150 7.76 5.47 11.77
C PRO A 150 8.45 6.41 12.76
N GLY A 151 8.38 6.09 14.05
CA GLY A 151 9.04 6.88 15.10
C GLY A 151 8.38 8.21 15.47
N VAL A 152 7.30 8.59 14.83
CA VAL A 152 6.51 9.78 15.18
C VAL A 152 5.20 9.32 15.83
N GLU A 153 4.99 9.67 17.10
CA GLU A 153 3.69 9.47 17.74
C GLU A 153 2.65 10.38 17.09
N ALA A 154 1.51 9.77 16.71
CA ALA A 154 0.38 10.48 16.09
C ALA A 154 -0.58 11.03 17.15
#